data_d4e52ac65375b4b70b4527e79017326e
#
_entry.id   d4e52ac65375b4b70b4527e79017326e
#
_cell.length_a   1.000
_cell.length_b   1.000
_cell.length_c   1.000
_cell.angle_alpha   90.00
_cell.angle_beta   90.00
_cell.angle_gamma   90.00
#
_symmetry.space_group_name_H-M   'P 1'
#
loop_
_entity.id
_entity.type
_entity.pdbx_description
1 polymer ?
#
loop_
_entity_poly.entity_id
_entity_poly.type
_entity_poly.pdbx_seq_one_letter_code
_entity_poly.pdbx_strand_id
1 'polypeptide(L)'
;MPRILPLAALLIAALASSSATASITVVPQKPSVTADAMHQAYATRWDEAIQQSRSGNTLGALIAMERLMEDPMLDDFDAEHRGRAAQVAGWTAMVQKKPDQARRYLQRAQEALPDDAQILLTLVSVELSENQPAPATKHLVQALKHADAPLPVDRHAINYLQFRLRDQPQQRMELLQALFDNGWKSGGLEPTGMWLALATLQADNGRGDDIPATLARITGPAEIIRLRSDKRFDRYVDRADARFDPVQAAQKHLDELRVSGLLDRALDARMAEFSSTLLMLDRNEEVLALTDGMASAAAEGESPSAAEAEWVAWLLNSRLTALRRLGRTDDALAAAKLAARIGALGPDGAEHQFNVGFVFSSLGRMQDAATAVNDMPGLAGYGKAAQALLQFVAARERGDAKAEQAARAAILAQGDDARLFQREMLLDEGNLDGAAAVLIEQLRSPVERGETLASLQDMRTYPSLPGDVKIDAAWRALKQRADVQAEVARLGRIERYELVSTSTSR
;
A
#
# COMPACT_ATOMS: atom_id res chain seq x y z
N MET A 1 -3.70 16.68 -0.97
CA MET A 1 -3.32 15.94 -2.19
C MET A 1 -1.95 15.36 -1.94
N PRO A 2 -1.77 14.05 -1.87
CA PRO A 2 -0.43 13.48 -1.79
C PRO A 2 0.34 13.87 -3.04
N ARG A 3 1.60 14.25 -2.88
CA ARG A 3 2.49 14.57 -4.00
C ARG A 3 2.71 13.30 -4.82
N ILE A 4 2.13 13.22 -6.02
CA ILE A 4 2.18 12.08 -6.96
C ILE A 4 3.58 11.93 -7.61
N LEU A 5 4.52 12.79 -7.29
CA LEU A 5 5.84 12.86 -7.92
C LEU A 5 6.77 11.62 -7.77
N PRO A 6 6.72 10.79 -6.73
CA PRO A 6 7.57 9.60 -6.66
C PRO A 6 7.02 8.38 -7.41
N LEU A 7 5.69 8.26 -7.64
CA LEU A 7 5.08 7.07 -8.25
C LEU A 7 5.52 6.82 -9.70
N ALA A 8 5.63 7.88 -10.49
CA ALA A 8 6.11 7.78 -11.88
C ALA A 8 7.60 7.41 -11.98
N ALA A 9 8.41 7.84 -10.99
CA ALA A 9 9.83 7.55 -10.96
C ALA A 9 10.17 6.10 -10.59
N LEU A 10 9.37 5.46 -9.72
CA LEU A 10 9.57 4.07 -9.29
C LEU A 10 9.20 3.05 -10.37
N LEU A 11 8.14 3.30 -11.15
CA LEU A 11 7.81 2.47 -12.32
C LEU A 11 8.89 2.55 -13.44
N ILE A 12 9.62 3.67 -13.50
CA ILE A 12 10.69 3.91 -14.49
C ILE A 12 11.91 3.02 -14.24
N ALA A 13 12.26 2.74 -13.00
CA ALA A 13 13.42 1.88 -12.66
C ALA A 13 13.25 0.43 -13.13
N ALA A 14 12.02 -0.10 -13.10
CA ALA A 14 11.70 -1.45 -13.57
C ALA A 14 11.79 -1.58 -15.10
N LEU A 15 11.49 -0.52 -15.85
CA LEU A 15 11.61 -0.51 -17.31
C LEU A 15 13.06 -0.37 -17.80
N ALA A 16 13.95 0.24 -17.01
CA ALA A 16 15.35 0.39 -17.37
C ALA A 16 16.17 -0.91 -17.28
N SER A 17 15.72 -1.88 -16.47
CA SER A 17 16.41 -3.16 -16.28
C SER A 17 15.99 -4.25 -17.26
N SER A 18 14.86 -4.10 -17.97
CA SER A 18 14.35 -5.07 -18.95
C SER A 18 14.54 -4.66 -20.41
N SER A 19 15.43 -3.69 -20.69
CA SER A 19 15.78 -3.36 -22.07
C SER A 19 16.48 -4.53 -22.74
N ALA A 20 15.68 -5.49 -23.25
CA ALA A 20 16.10 -6.33 -24.34
C ALA A 20 16.67 -5.40 -25.44
N THR A 21 17.88 -5.64 -25.84
CA THR A 21 18.51 -4.99 -26.98
C THR A 21 17.66 -5.29 -28.21
N ALA A 22 16.70 -4.46 -28.49
CA ALA A 22 16.07 -4.44 -29.80
C ALA A 22 17.07 -3.79 -30.77
N SER A 23 18.09 -4.57 -31.16
CA SER A 23 18.82 -4.26 -32.37
C SER A 23 17.83 -4.44 -33.51
N ILE A 24 17.59 -3.39 -34.27
CA ILE A 24 16.73 -3.44 -35.44
C ILE A 24 17.42 -4.35 -36.47
N THR A 25 17.02 -5.60 -36.53
CA THR A 25 17.47 -6.51 -37.57
C THR A 25 16.49 -6.39 -38.75
N VAL A 26 16.90 -5.69 -39.77
CA VAL A 26 16.15 -5.56 -41.04
C VAL A 26 16.07 -6.95 -41.70
N VAL A 27 14.88 -7.52 -41.81
CA VAL A 27 14.63 -8.69 -42.67
C VAL A 27 14.26 -8.19 -44.05
N PRO A 28 15.08 -8.37 -45.10
CA PRO A 28 14.84 -7.78 -46.42
C PRO A 28 13.78 -8.57 -47.20
N GLN A 29 12.65 -7.91 -47.50
CA GLN A 29 12.00 -8.14 -48.79
C GLN A 29 12.85 -7.39 -49.83
N LYS A 30 13.32 -8.05 -50.89
CA LYS A 30 14.24 -7.52 -51.87
C LYS A 30 13.92 -6.07 -52.33
N PRO A 31 14.49 -5.04 -51.75
CA PRO A 31 14.43 -3.67 -52.22
C PRO A 31 15.70 -3.34 -53.04
N SER A 32 15.66 -2.22 -53.72
CA SER A 32 16.83 -1.69 -54.43
C SER A 32 17.94 -1.32 -53.44
N VAL A 33 19.21 -1.44 -53.78
CA VAL A 33 20.38 -1.13 -52.95
C VAL A 33 20.28 0.27 -52.27
N THR A 34 19.58 1.19 -52.87
CA THR A 34 19.31 2.55 -52.34
C THR A 34 18.29 2.57 -51.22
N ALA A 35 17.23 1.74 -51.28
CA ALA A 35 16.21 1.65 -50.24
C ALA A 35 16.78 0.99 -48.98
N ASP A 36 17.57 -0.09 -49.10
CA ASP A 36 18.24 -0.75 -47.98
C ASP A 36 19.20 0.23 -47.25
N ALA A 37 19.97 1.05 -48.01
CA ALA A 37 20.85 2.04 -47.41
C ALA A 37 20.08 3.13 -46.64
N MET A 38 18.91 3.51 -47.12
CA MET A 38 18.05 4.51 -46.45
C MET A 38 17.42 3.94 -45.16
N HIS A 39 16.92 2.69 -45.20
CA HIS A 39 16.44 2.00 -43.99
C HIS A 39 17.55 1.82 -42.96
N GLN A 40 18.74 1.46 -43.38
CA GLN A 40 19.89 1.31 -42.48
C GLN A 40 20.29 2.67 -41.85
N ALA A 41 20.27 3.75 -42.61
CA ALA A 41 20.56 5.08 -42.10
C ALA A 41 19.47 5.59 -41.13
N TYR A 42 18.20 5.23 -41.35
CA TYR A 42 17.10 5.50 -40.41
C TYR A 42 17.30 4.76 -39.11
N ALA A 43 17.55 3.46 -39.17
CA ALA A 43 17.80 2.63 -38.00
C ALA A 43 19.00 3.14 -37.16
N THR A 44 20.08 3.55 -37.85
CA THR A 44 21.26 4.14 -37.16
C THR A 44 20.90 5.41 -36.39
N ARG A 45 20.14 6.34 -37.01
CA ARG A 45 19.68 7.57 -36.32
C ARG A 45 18.78 7.24 -35.10
N TRP A 46 17.97 6.19 -35.22
CA TRP A 46 17.15 5.74 -34.12
C TRP A 46 17.98 5.21 -32.95
N ASP A 47 18.96 4.36 -33.22
CA ASP A 47 19.91 3.84 -32.21
C ASP A 47 20.70 4.97 -31.54
N GLU A 48 21.12 6.00 -32.29
CA GLU A 48 21.78 7.19 -31.76
C GLU A 48 20.87 7.95 -30.80
N ALA A 49 19.58 8.11 -31.13
CA ALA A 49 18.62 8.78 -30.27
C ALA A 49 18.37 7.97 -28.95
N ILE A 50 18.30 6.63 -29.03
CA ILE A 50 18.23 5.76 -27.87
C ILE A 50 19.46 5.92 -26.98
N GLN A 51 20.67 5.91 -27.57
CA GLN A 51 21.91 6.09 -26.81
C GLN A 51 21.99 7.47 -26.13
N GLN A 52 21.53 8.54 -26.80
CA GLN A 52 21.41 9.85 -26.15
C GLN A 52 20.49 9.79 -24.91
N SER A 53 19.34 9.13 -25.00
CA SER A 53 18.43 8.98 -23.87
C SER A 53 19.11 8.22 -22.72
N ARG A 54 19.81 7.13 -23.00
CA ARG A 54 20.53 6.32 -22.00
C ARG A 54 21.70 7.06 -21.35
N SER A 55 22.37 7.93 -22.08
CA SER A 55 23.48 8.75 -21.56
C SER A 55 23.03 9.98 -20.77
N GLY A 56 21.71 10.17 -20.56
CA GLY A 56 21.14 11.28 -19.81
C GLY A 56 20.82 12.53 -20.66
N ASN A 57 21.18 12.56 -21.95
CA ASN A 57 20.75 13.62 -22.86
C ASN A 57 19.32 13.39 -23.39
N THR A 58 18.38 13.27 -22.45
CA THR A 58 16.97 12.92 -22.75
C THR A 58 16.25 14.00 -23.59
N LEU A 59 16.61 15.27 -23.44
CA LEU A 59 16.06 16.35 -24.29
C LEU A 59 16.52 16.22 -25.74
N GLY A 60 17.82 16.02 -25.97
CA GLY A 60 18.37 15.79 -27.30
C GLY A 60 17.77 14.56 -27.98
N ALA A 61 17.64 13.48 -27.20
CA ALA A 61 16.99 12.25 -27.63
C ALA A 61 15.53 12.49 -28.05
N LEU A 62 14.75 13.25 -27.26
CA LEU A 62 13.36 13.54 -27.60
C LEU A 62 13.24 14.32 -28.92
N ILE A 63 14.07 15.33 -29.13
CA ILE A 63 14.08 16.11 -30.39
C ILE A 63 14.44 15.23 -31.59
N ALA A 64 15.39 14.31 -31.42
CA ALA A 64 15.77 13.39 -32.49
C ALA A 64 14.62 12.39 -32.77
N MET A 65 14.01 11.83 -31.73
CA MET A 65 12.87 10.89 -31.84
C MET A 65 11.64 11.57 -32.47
N GLU A 66 11.34 12.83 -32.13
CA GLU A 66 10.25 13.59 -32.72
C GLU A 66 10.38 13.66 -34.27
N ARG A 67 11.57 13.99 -34.77
CA ARG A 67 11.86 14.00 -36.21
C ARG A 67 11.74 12.63 -36.87
N LEU A 68 12.19 11.58 -36.17
CA LEU A 68 12.11 10.21 -36.68
C LEU A 68 10.66 9.69 -36.67
N MET A 69 9.84 10.09 -35.70
CA MET A 69 8.42 9.73 -35.63
C MET A 69 7.57 10.43 -36.70
N GLU A 70 8.04 11.55 -37.26
CA GLU A 70 7.41 12.28 -38.35
C GLU A 70 7.96 11.89 -39.75
N ASP A 71 9.06 11.13 -39.79
CA ASP A 71 9.66 10.66 -41.05
C ASP A 71 8.80 9.58 -41.70
N PRO A 72 8.32 9.72 -42.96
CA PRO A 72 7.50 8.72 -43.64
C PRO A 72 8.14 7.33 -43.71
N MET A 73 9.47 7.27 -43.62
CA MET A 73 10.19 5.99 -43.62
C MET A 73 9.81 5.06 -42.47
N LEU A 74 9.29 5.58 -41.35
CA LEU A 74 8.80 4.77 -40.25
C LEU A 74 7.68 3.83 -40.72
N ASP A 75 6.85 4.24 -41.67
CA ASP A 75 5.71 3.44 -42.15
C ASP A 75 6.15 2.24 -42.99
N ASP A 76 7.39 2.23 -43.51
CA ASP A 76 7.97 1.09 -44.24
C ASP A 76 8.40 -0.06 -43.30
N PHE A 77 8.49 0.18 -42.00
CA PHE A 77 8.83 -0.83 -41.02
C PHE A 77 7.58 -1.64 -40.58
N ASP A 78 7.79 -2.84 -40.09
CA ASP A 78 6.71 -3.67 -39.57
C ASP A 78 6.10 -3.09 -38.27
N ALA A 79 4.98 -3.67 -37.83
CA ALA A 79 4.25 -3.21 -36.64
C ALA A 79 5.12 -3.26 -35.36
N GLU A 80 6.01 -4.28 -35.22
CA GLU A 80 6.89 -4.43 -34.06
C GLU A 80 7.84 -3.23 -33.97
N HIS A 81 8.53 -2.91 -35.08
CA HIS A 81 9.47 -1.78 -35.11
C HIS A 81 8.77 -0.45 -34.90
N ARG A 82 7.63 -0.20 -35.56
CA ARG A 82 6.85 1.03 -35.37
C ARG A 82 6.36 1.18 -33.93
N GLY A 83 5.85 0.09 -33.34
CA GLY A 83 5.36 0.07 -31.97
C GLY A 83 6.48 0.35 -30.95
N ARG A 84 7.65 -0.30 -31.10
CA ARG A 84 8.81 -0.06 -30.21
C ARG A 84 9.36 1.34 -30.34
N ALA A 85 9.47 1.86 -31.56
CA ALA A 85 9.90 3.22 -31.78
C ALA A 85 8.99 4.22 -31.07
N ALA A 86 7.68 4.09 -31.28
CA ALA A 86 6.70 4.95 -30.64
C ALA A 86 6.70 4.81 -29.10
N GLN A 87 6.90 3.59 -28.55
CA GLN A 87 7.03 3.36 -27.11
C GLN A 87 8.22 4.12 -26.50
N VAL A 88 9.41 4.02 -27.14
CA VAL A 88 10.63 4.70 -26.65
C VAL A 88 10.46 6.22 -26.72
N ALA A 89 9.88 6.75 -27.81
CA ALA A 89 9.57 8.17 -27.93
C ALA A 89 8.59 8.62 -26.83
N GLY A 90 7.54 7.85 -26.57
CA GLY A 90 6.56 8.12 -25.52
C GLY A 90 7.18 8.14 -24.13
N TRP A 91 8.00 7.14 -23.80
CA TRP A 91 8.74 7.09 -22.53
C TRP A 91 9.69 8.28 -22.37
N THR A 92 10.44 8.63 -23.43
CA THR A 92 11.36 9.78 -23.41
C THR A 92 10.61 11.10 -23.19
N ALA A 93 9.44 11.27 -23.82
CA ALA A 93 8.57 12.42 -23.62
C ALA A 93 8.04 12.50 -22.17
N MET A 94 7.68 11.36 -21.57
CA MET A 94 7.25 11.29 -20.18
C MET A 94 8.37 11.74 -19.22
N VAL A 95 9.61 11.26 -19.42
CA VAL A 95 10.78 11.69 -18.64
C VAL A 95 11.00 13.19 -18.74
N GLN A 96 10.74 13.78 -19.90
CA GLN A 96 10.81 15.23 -20.14
C GLN A 96 9.58 16.00 -19.64
N LYS A 97 8.66 15.35 -18.89
CA LYS A 97 7.43 15.94 -18.35
C LYS A 97 6.55 16.57 -19.44
N LYS A 98 6.46 15.90 -20.59
CA LYS A 98 5.59 16.26 -21.73
C LYS A 98 4.47 15.20 -21.90
N PRO A 99 3.50 15.14 -20.99
CA PRO A 99 2.51 14.05 -20.94
C PRO A 99 1.66 13.95 -22.21
N ASP A 100 1.22 15.07 -22.80
CA ASP A 100 0.44 15.05 -24.04
C ASP A 100 1.21 14.44 -25.21
N GLN A 101 2.51 14.72 -25.29
CA GLN A 101 3.37 14.15 -26.34
C GLN A 101 3.63 12.67 -26.07
N ALA A 102 3.87 12.28 -24.82
CA ALA A 102 4.01 10.90 -24.39
C ALA A 102 2.77 10.10 -24.78
N ARG A 103 1.58 10.61 -24.47
CA ARG A 103 0.31 9.95 -24.79
C ARG A 103 0.14 9.72 -26.29
N ARG A 104 0.40 10.74 -27.14
CA ARG A 104 0.29 10.58 -28.61
C ARG A 104 1.19 9.47 -29.14
N TYR A 105 2.45 9.42 -28.69
CA TYR A 105 3.37 8.37 -29.11
C TYR A 105 2.96 6.99 -28.60
N LEU A 106 2.53 6.90 -27.35
CA LEU A 106 2.10 5.63 -26.78
C LEU A 106 0.78 5.13 -27.39
N GLN A 107 -0.12 6.00 -27.82
CA GLN A 107 -1.29 5.60 -28.59
C GLN A 107 -0.88 4.99 -29.96
N ARG A 108 0.06 5.61 -30.67
CA ARG A 108 0.63 5.00 -31.89
C ARG A 108 1.31 3.67 -31.61
N ALA A 109 2.00 3.54 -30.47
CA ALA A 109 2.59 2.27 -30.05
C ALA A 109 1.52 1.19 -29.82
N GLN A 110 0.44 1.54 -29.12
CA GLN A 110 -0.68 0.65 -28.84
C GLN A 110 -1.46 0.27 -30.12
N GLU A 111 -1.61 1.19 -31.06
CA GLU A 111 -2.23 0.89 -32.36
C GLU A 111 -1.41 -0.14 -33.14
N ALA A 112 -0.08 -0.07 -33.07
CA ALA A 112 0.80 -1.03 -33.73
C ALA A 112 0.87 -2.39 -32.98
N LEU A 113 0.86 -2.37 -31.65
CA LEU A 113 0.99 -3.53 -30.78
C LEU A 113 -0.04 -3.46 -29.63
N PRO A 114 -1.31 -3.78 -29.88
CA PRO A 114 -2.41 -3.55 -28.93
C PRO A 114 -2.29 -4.27 -27.61
N ASP A 115 -1.69 -5.45 -27.59
CA ASP A 115 -1.61 -6.35 -26.43
C ASP A 115 -0.22 -6.41 -25.81
N ASP A 116 0.68 -5.50 -26.23
CA ASP A 116 2.02 -5.47 -25.67
C ASP A 116 2.04 -4.94 -24.24
N ALA A 117 2.38 -5.80 -23.29
CA ALA A 117 2.36 -5.50 -21.87
C ALA A 117 3.28 -4.31 -21.49
N GLN A 118 4.42 -4.12 -22.16
CA GLN A 118 5.34 -3.03 -21.86
C GLN A 118 4.81 -1.67 -22.32
N ILE A 119 4.16 -1.63 -23.49
CA ILE A 119 3.48 -0.42 -23.98
C ILE A 119 2.35 -0.03 -23.04
N LEU A 120 1.52 -1.02 -22.65
CA LEU A 120 0.42 -0.81 -21.71
C LEU A 120 0.91 -0.31 -20.35
N LEU A 121 1.99 -0.87 -19.78
CA LEU A 121 2.59 -0.38 -18.55
C LEU A 121 3.15 1.06 -18.68
N THR A 122 3.66 1.41 -19.83
CA THR A 122 4.12 2.79 -20.06
C THR A 122 2.93 3.77 -20.11
N LEU A 123 1.81 3.37 -20.70
CA LEU A 123 0.54 4.12 -20.64
C LEU A 123 0.05 4.28 -19.21
N VAL A 124 0.05 3.20 -18.42
CA VAL A 124 -0.30 3.24 -16.99
C VAL A 124 0.52 4.30 -16.25
N SER A 125 1.84 4.38 -16.52
CA SER A 125 2.72 5.35 -15.88
C SER A 125 2.34 6.80 -16.22
N VAL A 126 2.02 7.09 -17.48
CA VAL A 126 1.55 8.42 -17.93
C VAL A 126 0.23 8.76 -17.26
N GLU A 127 -0.73 7.84 -17.28
CA GLU A 127 -2.09 8.05 -16.74
C GLU A 127 -2.09 8.25 -15.24
N LEU A 128 -1.25 7.51 -14.51
CA LEU A 128 -1.04 7.74 -13.07
C LEU A 128 -0.43 9.11 -12.79
N SER A 129 0.55 9.54 -13.60
CA SER A 129 1.17 10.88 -13.45
C SER A 129 0.18 12.01 -13.67
N GLU A 130 -0.84 11.78 -14.48
CA GLU A 130 -1.93 12.72 -14.78
C GLU A 130 -3.16 12.56 -13.87
N ASN A 131 -3.06 11.72 -12.84
CA ASN A 131 -4.16 11.43 -11.90
C ASN A 131 -5.41 10.84 -12.61
N GLN A 132 -5.20 9.94 -13.57
CA GLN A 132 -6.25 9.27 -14.34
C GLN A 132 -6.36 7.78 -13.95
N PRO A 133 -6.92 7.44 -12.79
CA PRO A 133 -6.91 6.07 -12.26
C PRO A 133 -7.74 5.08 -13.09
N ALA A 134 -8.84 5.52 -13.72
CA ALA A 134 -9.71 4.62 -14.45
C ALA A 134 -9.06 4.07 -15.74
N PRO A 135 -8.51 4.90 -16.67
CA PRO A 135 -7.75 4.36 -17.79
C PRO A 135 -6.51 3.59 -17.34
N ALA A 136 -5.75 4.07 -16.33
CA ALA A 136 -4.61 3.34 -15.79
C ALA A 136 -4.98 1.92 -15.32
N THR A 137 -6.10 1.77 -14.64
CA THR A 137 -6.60 0.45 -14.23
C THR A 137 -6.89 -0.44 -15.44
N LYS A 138 -7.58 0.10 -16.46
CA LYS A 138 -7.94 -0.66 -17.66
C LYS A 138 -6.69 -1.18 -18.38
N HIS A 139 -5.71 -0.31 -18.62
CA HIS A 139 -4.46 -0.69 -19.29
C HIS A 139 -3.62 -1.65 -18.43
N LEU A 140 -3.60 -1.46 -17.10
CA LEU A 140 -2.91 -2.38 -16.21
C LEU A 140 -3.53 -3.78 -16.24
N VAL A 141 -4.86 -3.88 -16.16
CA VAL A 141 -5.58 -5.16 -16.26
C VAL A 141 -5.29 -5.84 -17.61
N GLN A 142 -5.27 -5.09 -18.70
CA GLN A 142 -4.91 -5.60 -20.02
C GLN A 142 -3.46 -6.09 -20.03
N ALA A 143 -2.50 -5.30 -19.53
CA ALA A 143 -1.09 -5.69 -19.45
C ALA A 143 -0.88 -6.98 -18.66
N LEU A 144 -1.53 -7.11 -17.49
CA LEU A 144 -1.45 -8.29 -16.65
C LEU A 144 -2.00 -9.56 -17.32
N LYS A 145 -3.04 -9.42 -18.15
CA LYS A 145 -3.66 -10.55 -18.89
C LYS A 145 -2.82 -11.04 -20.07
N HIS A 146 -2.04 -10.16 -20.69
CA HIS A 146 -1.22 -10.48 -21.87
C HIS A 146 0.25 -10.74 -21.55
N ALA A 147 0.66 -10.61 -20.29
CA ALA A 147 2.03 -10.85 -19.90
C ALA A 147 2.31 -12.34 -19.70
N ASP A 148 3.40 -12.84 -20.29
CA ASP A 148 3.87 -14.22 -20.15
C ASP A 148 4.47 -14.55 -18.78
N ALA A 149 4.77 -13.53 -17.97
CA ALA A 149 5.37 -13.64 -16.64
C ALA A 149 4.83 -12.54 -15.70
N PRO A 150 4.97 -12.70 -14.36
CA PRO A 150 4.57 -11.69 -13.40
C PRO A 150 5.20 -10.33 -13.69
N LEU A 151 4.35 -9.31 -13.83
CA LEU A 151 4.81 -7.94 -14.13
C LEU A 151 5.37 -7.27 -12.88
N PRO A 152 6.48 -6.51 -12.98
CA PRO A 152 7.08 -5.78 -11.87
C PRO A 152 6.32 -4.47 -11.59
N VAL A 153 5.05 -4.57 -11.20
CA VAL A 153 4.22 -3.41 -10.88
C VAL A 153 4.50 -2.98 -9.45
N ASP A 154 4.67 -1.67 -9.27
CA ASP A 154 4.93 -1.08 -7.95
C ASP A 154 3.72 -1.21 -7.01
N ARG A 155 3.96 -1.60 -5.74
CA ARG A 155 2.90 -1.79 -4.74
C ARG A 155 2.15 -0.49 -4.41
N HIS A 156 2.82 0.67 -4.43
CA HIS A 156 2.17 1.95 -4.14
C HIS A 156 1.21 2.34 -5.25
N ALA A 157 1.55 2.02 -6.51
CA ALA A 157 0.64 2.18 -7.65
C ALA A 157 -0.62 1.31 -7.47
N ILE A 158 -0.45 0.03 -7.08
CA ILE A 158 -1.58 -0.87 -6.82
C ILE A 158 -2.43 -0.37 -5.65
N ASN A 159 -1.82 0.02 -4.53
CA ASN A 159 -2.54 0.56 -3.37
C ASN A 159 -3.31 1.84 -3.73
N TYR A 160 -2.68 2.73 -4.50
CA TYR A 160 -3.34 3.94 -4.99
C TYR A 160 -4.56 3.61 -5.86
N LEU A 161 -4.42 2.69 -6.83
CA LEU A 161 -5.55 2.27 -7.68
C LEU A 161 -6.66 1.62 -6.87
N GLN A 162 -6.34 0.71 -5.94
CA GLN A 162 -7.34 0.11 -5.06
C GLN A 162 -8.10 1.16 -4.22
N PHE A 163 -7.39 2.15 -3.68
CA PHE A 163 -8.02 3.26 -2.95
C PHE A 163 -8.95 4.07 -3.85
N ARG A 164 -8.53 4.39 -5.07
CA ARG A 164 -9.35 5.14 -6.04
C ARG A 164 -10.57 4.35 -6.55
N LEU A 165 -10.49 3.02 -6.51
CA LEU A 165 -11.56 2.11 -6.92
C LEU A 165 -12.43 1.61 -5.76
N ARG A 166 -12.28 2.16 -4.55
CA ARG A 166 -13.00 1.69 -3.37
C ARG A 166 -14.53 1.70 -3.54
N ASP A 167 -15.05 2.68 -4.28
CA ASP A 167 -16.48 2.84 -4.58
C ASP A 167 -16.89 2.17 -5.92
N GLN A 168 -15.98 1.42 -6.54
CA GLN A 168 -16.14 0.73 -7.82
C GLN A 168 -15.79 -0.76 -7.69
N PRO A 169 -16.58 -1.56 -6.95
CA PRO A 169 -16.21 -2.91 -6.54
C PRO A 169 -15.91 -3.84 -7.72
N GLN A 170 -16.62 -3.69 -8.83
CA GLN A 170 -16.40 -4.50 -10.02
C GLN A 170 -15.01 -4.26 -10.62
N GLN A 171 -14.63 -3.01 -10.85
CA GLN A 171 -13.31 -2.67 -11.42
C GLN A 171 -12.18 -3.04 -10.46
N ARG A 172 -12.42 -2.86 -9.15
CA ARG A 172 -11.46 -3.28 -8.12
C ARG A 172 -11.27 -4.80 -8.12
N MET A 173 -12.34 -5.57 -8.27
CA MET A 173 -12.28 -7.02 -8.38
C MET A 173 -11.54 -7.46 -9.66
N GLU A 174 -11.79 -6.82 -10.79
CA GLU A 174 -11.08 -7.10 -12.05
C GLU A 174 -9.56 -6.85 -11.93
N LEU A 175 -9.16 -5.74 -11.29
CA LEU A 175 -7.75 -5.45 -11.04
C LEU A 175 -7.10 -6.51 -10.14
N LEU A 176 -7.74 -6.82 -9.01
CA LEU A 176 -7.20 -7.81 -8.07
C LEU A 176 -7.16 -9.21 -8.68
N GLN A 177 -8.17 -9.59 -9.48
CA GLN A 177 -8.18 -10.87 -10.20
C GLN A 177 -7.05 -10.95 -11.22
N ALA A 178 -6.85 -9.88 -12.01
CA ALA A 178 -5.74 -9.85 -12.97
C ALA A 178 -4.36 -9.96 -12.30
N LEU A 179 -4.16 -9.30 -11.15
CA LEU A 179 -2.93 -9.43 -10.34
C LEU A 179 -2.76 -10.86 -9.81
N PHE A 180 -3.86 -11.47 -9.34
CA PHE A 180 -3.86 -12.84 -8.85
C PHE A 180 -3.48 -13.84 -9.95
N ASP A 181 -4.14 -13.75 -11.11
CA ASP A 181 -3.92 -14.64 -12.26
C ASP A 181 -2.51 -14.49 -12.85
N ASN A 182 -1.98 -13.26 -12.86
CA ASN A 182 -0.61 -12.97 -13.28
C ASN A 182 0.46 -13.51 -12.30
N GLY A 183 0.07 -13.89 -11.08
CA GLY A 183 1.01 -14.33 -10.04
C GLY A 183 1.86 -13.20 -9.44
N TRP A 184 1.35 -11.96 -9.51
CA TRP A 184 2.04 -10.80 -8.95
C TRP A 184 2.33 -10.95 -7.46
N LYS A 185 3.50 -10.45 -7.04
CA LYS A 185 3.95 -10.42 -5.65
C LYS A 185 4.40 -9.03 -5.23
N SER A 186 4.16 -8.68 -3.99
CA SER A 186 4.59 -7.41 -3.41
C SER A 186 5.96 -7.59 -2.75
N GLY A 187 7.02 -7.07 -3.37
CA GLY A 187 8.37 -7.24 -2.83
C GLY A 187 8.77 -8.71 -2.64
N GLY A 188 8.31 -9.60 -3.52
CA GLY A 188 8.56 -11.05 -3.45
C GLY A 188 7.64 -11.82 -2.49
N LEU A 189 6.80 -11.14 -1.71
CA LEU A 189 5.83 -11.74 -0.79
C LEU A 189 4.44 -11.88 -1.43
N GLU A 190 3.70 -12.91 -1.01
CA GLU A 190 2.27 -13.02 -1.32
C GLU A 190 1.51 -11.88 -0.62
N PRO A 191 0.76 -11.04 -1.37
CA PRO A 191 0.00 -9.94 -0.80
C PRO A 191 -1.33 -10.45 -0.20
N THR A 192 -1.26 -11.19 0.91
CA THR A 192 -2.40 -11.93 1.49
C THR A 192 -3.59 -11.02 1.81
N GLY A 193 -3.34 -9.77 2.22
CA GLY A 193 -4.39 -8.77 2.41
C GLY A 193 -5.14 -8.41 1.12
N MET A 194 -4.45 -8.37 -0.03
CA MET A 194 -5.10 -8.14 -1.33
C MET A 194 -5.93 -9.36 -1.76
N TRP A 195 -5.44 -10.57 -1.49
CA TRP A 195 -6.20 -11.80 -1.78
C TRP A 195 -7.42 -11.93 -0.88
N LEU A 196 -7.34 -11.49 0.36
CA LEU A 196 -8.53 -11.39 1.23
C LEU A 196 -9.54 -10.38 0.67
N ALA A 197 -9.08 -9.22 0.19
CA ALA A 197 -9.97 -8.25 -0.46
C ALA A 197 -10.60 -8.83 -1.73
N LEU A 198 -9.85 -9.59 -2.55
CA LEU A 198 -10.38 -10.30 -3.71
C LEU A 198 -11.43 -11.33 -3.29
N ALA A 199 -11.13 -12.20 -2.32
CA ALA A 199 -12.08 -13.21 -1.84
C ALA A 199 -13.37 -12.56 -1.28
N THR A 200 -13.23 -11.40 -0.61
CA THR A 200 -14.38 -10.61 -0.13
C THR A 200 -15.25 -10.13 -1.28
N LEU A 201 -14.65 -9.55 -2.32
CA LEU A 201 -15.36 -9.09 -3.51
C LEU A 201 -16.00 -10.25 -4.28
N GLN A 202 -15.31 -11.39 -4.37
CA GLN A 202 -15.86 -12.62 -5.00
C GLN A 202 -17.10 -13.11 -4.23
N ALA A 203 -17.05 -13.11 -2.88
CA ALA A 203 -18.19 -13.51 -2.05
C ALA A 203 -19.39 -12.56 -2.22
N ASP A 204 -19.14 -11.24 -2.21
CA ASP A 204 -20.20 -10.23 -2.33
C ASP A 204 -20.80 -10.15 -3.73
N ASN A 205 -20.09 -10.62 -4.78
CA ASN A 205 -20.54 -10.62 -6.18
C ASN A 205 -20.97 -12.00 -6.69
N GLY A 206 -21.17 -12.99 -5.79
CA GLY A 206 -21.67 -14.31 -6.15
C GLY A 206 -20.68 -15.21 -6.91
N ARG A 207 -19.38 -14.88 -6.88
CA ARG A 207 -18.30 -15.66 -7.51
C ARG A 207 -17.73 -16.72 -6.56
N GLY A 208 -18.61 -17.47 -5.93
CA GLY A 208 -18.24 -18.45 -4.92
C GLY A 208 -17.29 -19.55 -5.38
N ASP A 209 -17.32 -19.89 -6.66
CA ASP A 209 -16.47 -20.95 -7.25
C ASP A 209 -14.99 -20.55 -7.33
N ASP A 210 -14.69 -19.25 -7.37
CA ASP A 210 -13.32 -18.74 -7.42
C ASP A 210 -12.66 -18.66 -6.02
N ILE A 211 -13.48 -18.58 -4.97
CA ILE A 211 -13.01 -18.36 -3.59
C ILE A 211 -11.98 -19.41 -3.12
N PRO A 212 -12.19 -20.73 -3.32
CA PRO A 212 -11.22 -21.74 -2.85
C PRO A 212 -9.81 -21.52 -3.40
N ALA A 213 -9.66 -21.14 -4.67
CA ALA A 213 -8.38 -20.85 -5.29
C ALA A 213 -7.73 -19.61 -4.66
N THR A 214 -8.50 -18.56 -4.41
CA THR A 214 -8.04 -17.33 -3.77
C THR A 214 -7.59 -17.59 -2.33
N LEU A 215 -8.38 -18.35 -1.55
CA LEU A 215 -8.04 -18.71 -0.16
C LEU A 215 -6.77 -19.55 -0.05
N ALA A 216 -6.45 -20.37 -1.06
CA ALA A 216 -5.23 -21.18 -1.07
C ALA A 216 -3.94 -20.33 -1.01
N ARG A 217 -4.00 -19.06 -1.41
CA ARG A 217 -2.87 -18.11 -1.36
C ARG A 217 -2.91 -17.16 -0.16
N ILE A 218 -3.89 -17.31 0.74
CA ILE A 218 -3.98 -16.51 1.97
C ILE A 218 -3.33 -17.30 3.10
N THR A 219 -2.13 -16.91 3.49
CA THR A 219 -1.32 -17.55 4.53
C THR A 219 -1.03 -16.61 5.71
N GLY A 220 -1.37 -15.33 5.59
CA GLY A 220 -1.15 -14.33 6.63
C GLY A 220 -2.04 -14.58 7.86
N PRO A 221 -1.48 -14.56 9.08
CA PRO A 221 -2.25 -14.85 10.30
C PRO A 221 -3.38 -13.83 10.56
N ALA A 222 -3.18 -12.56 10.24
CA ALA A 222 -4.21 -11.53 10.37
C ALA A 222 -5.39 -11.76 9.43
N GLU A 223 -5.11 -12.18 8.17
CA GLU A 223 -6.12 -12.50 7.18
C GLU A 223 -6.88 -13.77 7.56
N ILE A 224 -6.20 -14.77 8.11
CA ILE A 224 -6.84 -16.00 8.61
C ILE A 224 -7.81 -15.66 9.76
N ILE A 225 -7.46 -14.76 10.68
CA ILE A 225 -8.37 -14.28 11.74
C ILE A 225 -9.62 -13.64 11.10
N ARG A 226 -9.46 -12.81 10.07
CA ARG A 226 -10.59 -12.18 9.37
C ARG A 226 -11.46 -13.20 8.66
N LEU A 227 -10.87 -14.18 7.96
CA LEU A 227 -11.60 -15.27 7.31
C LEU A 227 -12.42 -16.11 8.32
N ARG A 228 -11.84 -16.42 9.47
CA ARG A 228 -12.51 -17.19 10.53
C ARG A 228 -13.65 -16.42 11.19
N SER A 229 -13.48 -15.11 11.33
CA SER A 229 -14.46 -14.27 12.03
C SER A 229 -15.68 -13.89 11.18
N ASP A 230 -15.57 -13.89 9.84
CA ASP A 230 -16.63 -13.44 8.92
C ASP A 230 -17.42 -14.64 8.38
N LYS A 231 -18.73 -14.66 8.59
CA LYS A 231 -19.63 -15.73 8.13
C LYS A 231 -19.75 -15.86 6.61
N ARG A 232 -19.33 -14.87 5.83
CA ARG A 232 -19.24 -15.01 4.38
C ARG A 232 -18.38 -16.18 3.93
N PHE A 233 -17.39 -16.55 4.78
CA PHE A 233 -16.43 -17.61 4.46
C PHE A 233 -16.73 -18.96 5.12
N ASP A 234 -17.82 -19.12 5.90
CA ASP A 234 -18.12 -20.32 6.68
C ASP A 234 -18.12 -21.63 5.87
N ARG A 235 -18.57 -21.56 4.62
CA ARG A 235 -18.59 -22.73 3.73
C ARG A 235 -17.22 -23.08 3.13
N TYR A 236 -16.22 -22.22 3.27
CA TYR A 236 -14.89 -22.39 2.68
C TYR A 236 -13.78 -22.57 3.72
N VAL A 237 -14.05 -22.18 4.97
CA VAL A 237 -13.08 -22.17 6.06
C VAL A 237 -13.49 -23.23 7.09
N ASP A 238 -12.83 -24.38 7.04
CA ASP A 238 -12.90 -25.35 8.13
C ASP A 238 -11.99 -24.86 9.28
N ARG A 239 -12.59 -24.45 10.39
CA ARG A 239 -11.86 -23.94 11.54
C ARG A 239 -11.07 -25.00 12.31
N ALA A 240 -11.30 -26.29 12.04
CA ALA A 240 -10.51 -27.40 12.57
C ALA A 240 -9.29 -27.71 11.71
N ASP A 241 -9.24 -27.21 10.47
CA ASP A 241 -8.09 -27.37 9.57
C ASP A 241 -6.93 -26.49 10.05
N ALA A 242 -5.76 -27.09 10.26
CA ALA A 242 -4.53 -26.42 10.66
C ALA A 242 -4.11 -25.28 9.73
N ARG A 243 -4.50 -25.34 8.45
CA ARG A 243 -4.28 -24.26 7.46
C ARG A 243 -4.91 -22.94 7.88
N PHE A 244 -6.03 -23.00 8.62
CA PHE A 244 -6.73 -21.82 9.12
C PHE A 244 -6.48 -21.56 10.61
N ASP A 245 -5.46 -22.17 11.21
CA ASP A 245 -5.01 -21.82 12.56
C ASP A 245 -4.07 -20.60 12.51
N PRO A 246 -4.46 -19.43 13.04
CA PRO A 246 -3.67 -18.23 12.92
C PRO A 246 -2.37 -18.27 13.74
N VAL A 247 -2.30 -19.08 14.80
CA VAL A 247 -1.07 -19.25 15.61
C VAL A 247 -0.05 -20.08 14.81
N GLN A 248 -0.49 -21.17 14.21
CA GLN A 248 0.36 -21.99 13.36
C GLN A 248 0.79 -21.21 12.09
N ALA A 249 -0.13 -20.44 11.51
CA ALA A 249 0.18 -19.58 10.38
C ALA A 249 1.24 -18.53 10.73
N ALA A 250 1.14 -17.86 11.88
CA ALA A 250 2.14 -16.90 12.34
C ALA A 250 3.51 -17.55 12.55
N GLN A 251 3.55 -18.74 13.15
CA GLN A 251 4.81 -19.47 13.36
C GLN A 251 5.45 -19.88 12.02
N LYS A 252 4.66 -20.47 11.14
CA LYS A 252 5.12 -20.89 9.81
C LYS A 252 5.63 -19.69 8.98
N HIS A 253 4.87 -18.59 8.99
CA HIS A 253 5.25 -17.37 8.29
C HIS A 253 6.55 -16.79 8.83
N LEU A 254 6.75 -16.78 10.15
CA LEU A 254 7.99 -16.36 10.78
C LEU A 254 9.18 -17.21 10.32
N ASP A 255 9.01 -18.54 10.26
CA ASP A 255 10.07 -19.45 9.85
C ASP A 255 10.43 -19.28 8.36
N GLU A 256 9.44 -19.06 7.49
CA GLU A 256 9.65 -18.77 6.06
C GLU A 256 10.42 -17.45 5.86
N LEU A 257 10.03 -16.39 6.59
CA LEU A 257 10.72 -15.10 6.53
C LEU A 257 12.15 -15.18 7.09
N ARG A 258 12.38 -15.98 8.14
CA ARG A 258 13.71 -16.21 8.72
C ARG A 258 14.65 -16.86 7.72
N VAL A 259 14.19 -17.90 6.99
CA VAL A 259 14.97 -18.56 5.94
C VAL A 259 15.27 -17.58 4.81
N SER A 260 14.28 -16.80 4.36
CA SER A 260 14.48 -15.78 3.32
C SER A 260 15.48 -14.71 3.75
N GLY A 261 15.39 -14.21 5.00
CA GLY A 261 16.29 -13.19 5.54
C GLY A 261 17.73 -13.65 5.75
N LEU A 262 17.96 -14.96 5.95
CA LEU A 262 19.32 -15.52 6.00
C LEU A 262 20.00 -15.53 4.62
N LEU A 263 19.20 -15.61 3.55
CA LEU A 263 19.70 -15.63 2.16
C LEU A 263 19.92 -14.23 1.59
N ASP A 264 19.13 -13.26 2.05
CA ASP A 264 19.15 -11.90 1.53
C ASP A 264 19.00 -10.92 2.72
N ARG A 265 20.07 -10.17 3.00
CA ARG A 265 20.13 -9.20 4.11
C ARG A 265 19.52 -7.84 3.75
N ALA A 266 18.71 -7.76 2.72
CA ALA A 266 18.11 -6.50 2.29
C ALA A 266 17.13 -5.96 3.32
N LEU A 267 17.17 -4.63 3.54
CA LEU A 267 16.14 -3.89 4.26
C LEU A 267 14.95 -3.67 3.32
N ASP A 268 13.93 -4.50 3.46
CA ASP A 268 12.77 -4.51 2.57
C ASP A 268 11.48 -4.91 3.32
N ALA A 269 10.39 -5.10 2.57
CA ALA A 269 9.10 -5.51 3.10
C ALA A 269 9.17 -6.80 3.94
N ARG A 270 10.07 -7.74 3.62
CA ARG A 270 10.19 -9.02 4.34
C ARG A 270 10.68 -8.82 5.77
N MET A 271 11.60 -7.86 5.97
CA MET A 271 12.10 -7.53 7.31
C MET A 271 11.03 -6.85 8.16
N ALA A 272 10.24 -5.96 7.56
CA ALA A 272 9.10 -5.32 8.24
C ALA A 272 8.03 -6.37 8.62
N GLU A 273 7.72 -7.30 7.71
CA GLU A 273 6.78 -8.41 7.97
C GLU A 273 7.30 -9.36 9.04
N PHE A 274 8.60 -9.65 9.05
CA PHE A 274 9.26 -10.45 10.09
C PHE A 274 9.10 -9.81 11.47
N SER A 275 9.36 -8.51 11.60
CA SER A 275 9.22 -7.78 12.85
C SER A 275 7.75 -7.73 13.32
N SER A 276 6.81 -7.53 12.40
CA SER A 276 5.37 -7.54 12.68
C SER A 276 4.90 -8.91 13.17
N THR A 277 5.39 -9.98 12.55
CA THR A 277 5.07 -11.36 12.96
C THR A 277 5.65 -11.70 14.34
N LEU A 278 6.87 -11.23 14.66
CA LEU A 278 7.44 -11.34 16.01
C LEU A 278 6.54 -10.64 17.04
N LEU A 279 6.05 -9.43 16.75
CA LEU A 279 5.12 -8.70 17.61
C LEU A 279 3.81 -9.46 17.82
N MET A 280 3.26 -10.07 16.78
CA MET A 280 2.04 -10.86 16.86
C MET A 280 2.22 -12.10 17.75
N LEU A 281 3.39 -12.71 17.73
CA LEU A 281 3.78 -13.86 18.57
C LEU A 281 4.29 -13.45 19.96
N ASP A 282 4.21 -12.18 20.35
CA ASP A 282 4.68 -11.64 21.63
C ASP A 282 6.22 -11.74 21.86
N ARG A 283 6.99 -11.80 20.79
CA ARG A 283 8.46 -11.94 20.82
C ARG A 283 9.14 -10.56 20.83
N ASN A 284 8.76 -9.71 21.78
CA ASN A 284 9.16 -8.30 21.83
C ASN A 284 10.68 -8.10 21.97
N GLU A 285 11.39 -8.92 22.75
CA GLU A 285 12.84 -8.82 22.91
C GLU A 285 13.60 -9.11 21.60
N GLU A 286 13.06 -10.00 20.76
CA GLU A 286 13.67 -10.28 19.45
C GLU A 286 13.50 -9.11 18.48
N VAL A 287 12.37 -8.37 18.58
CA VAL A 287 12.22 -7.12 17.83
C VAL A 287 13.24 -6.08 18.28
N LEU A 288 13.52 -5.98 19.59
CA LEU A 288 14.55 -5.07 20.08
C LEU A 288 15.91 -5.47 19.54
N ALA A 289 16.30 -6.73 19.65
CA ALA A 289 17.58 -7.23 19.14
C ALA A 289 17.74 -7.00 17.62
N LEU A 290 16.65 -7.22 16.85
CA LEU A 290 16.62 -6.99 15.40
C LEU A 290 16.88 -5.52 15.04
N THR A 291 16.41 -4.59 15.87
CA THR A 291 16.38 -3.15 15.55
C THR A 291 17.45 -2.33 16.31
N ASP A 292 18.25 -2.94 17.19
CA ASP A 292 19.22 -2.23 18.03
C ASP A 292 20.26 -1.44 17.22
N GLY A 293 20.86 -2.06 16.20
CA GLY A 293 21.87 -1.39 15.37
C GLY A 293 21.28 -0.20 14.60
N MET A 294 20.09 -0.35 14.02
CA MET A 294 19.41 0.74 13.31
C MET A 294 19.00 1.89 14.25
N ALA A 295 18.52 1.55 15.45
CA ALA A 295 18.13 2.54 16.42
C ALA A 295 19.35 3.35 16.92
N SER A 296 20.49 2.69 17.14
CA SER A 296 21.75 3.35 17.53
C SER A 296 22.27 4.27 16.44
N ALA A 297 22.38 3.79 15.20
CA ALA A 297 22.81 4.58 14.05
C ALA A 297 21.90 5.81 13.84
N ALA A 298 20.58 5.59 13.90
CA ALA A 298 19.62 6.67 13.80
C ALA A 298 19.77 7.68 14.96
N ALA A 299 20.00 7.23 16.20
CA ALA A 299 20.20 8.12 17.35
C ALA A 299 21.49 8.97 17.24
N GLU A 300 22.54 8.42 16.63
CA GLU A 300 23.80 9.11 16.34
C GLU A 300 23.69 10.10 15.16
N GLY A 301 22.53 10.18 14.52
CA GLY A 301 22.26 11.13 13.43
C GLY A 301 22.47 10.55 12.04
N GLU A 302 22.78 9.27 11.90
CA GLU A 302 22.87 8.62 10.60
C GLU A 302 21.50 8.59 9.92
N SER A 303 21.50 8.74 8.61
CA SER A 303 20.31 8.68 7.79
C SER A 303 20.47 7.55 6.77
N PRO A 304 19.48 6.64 6.66
CA PRO A 304 19.48 5.62 5.62
C PRO A 304 19.34 6.27 4.24
N SER A 305 19.63 5.51 3.20
CA SER A 305 19.30 5.93 1.85
C SER A 305 17.78 6.14 1.69
N ALA A 306 17.37 6.94 0.70
CA ALA A 306 15.94 7.17 0.44
C ALA A 306 15.16 5.88 0.17
N ALA A 307 15.80 4.86 -0.41
CA ALA A 307 15.19 3.55 -0.67
C ALA A 307 15.00 2.72 0.62
N GLU A 308 15.85 2.90 1.62
CA GLU A 308 15.80 2.16 2.88
C GLU A 308 14.97 2.88 3.95
N ALA A 309 14.80 4.21 3.81
CA ALA A 309 14.17 5.05 4.84
C ALA A 309 12.78 4.57 5.25
N GLU A 310 11.98 4.11 4.28
CA GLU A 310 10.66 3.54 4.53
C GLU A 310 10.76 2.34 5.49
N TRP A 311 11.62 1.38 5.18
CA TRP A 311 11.71 0.13 5.94
C TRP A 311 12.35 0.34 7.32
N VAL A 312 13.36 1.20 7.41
CA VAL A 312 13.95 1.58 8.70
C VAL A 312 12.91 2.24 9.60
N ALA A 313 12.09 3.14 9.06
CA ALA A 313 11.03 3.79 9.83
C ALA A 313 9.97 2.78 10.33
N TRP A 314 9.56 1.82 9.50
CA TRP A 314 8.63 0.75 9.91
C TRP A 314 9.24 -0.18 10.96
N LEU A 315 10.52 -0.52 10.87
CA LEU A 315 11.22 -1.32 11.87
C LEU A 315 11.36 -0.57 13.20
N LEU A 316 11.64 0.74 13.18
CA LEU A 316 11.63 1.58 14.37
C LEU A 316 10.23 1.70 14.98
N ASN A 317 9.17 1.68 14.17
CA ASN A 317 7.79 1.60 14.65
C ASN A 317 7.47 0.25 15.32
N SER A 318 8.01 -0.84 14.80
CA SER A 318 7.92 -2.15 15.49
C SER A 318 8.67 -2.13 16.82
N ARG A 319 9.85 -1.50 16.88
CA ARG A 319 10.60 -1.26 18.12
C ARG A 319 9.80 -0.43 19.14
N LEU A 320 9.18 0.65 18.71
CA LEU A 320 8.25 1.44 19.52
C LEU A 320 7.21 0.54 20.20
N THR A 321 6.54 -0.32 19.41
CA THR A 321 5.51 -1.23 19.90
C THR A 321 6.07 -2.22 20.94
N ALA A 322 7.23 -2.84 20.65
CA ALA A 322 7.89 -3.75 21.57
C ALA A 322 8.26 -3.06 22.92
N LEU A 323 8.87 -1.88 22.86
CA LEU A 323 9.24 -1.10 24.04
C LEU A 323 8.03 -0.70 24.89
N ARG A 324 6.94 -0.27 24.23
CA ARG A 324 5.68 0.05 24.90
C ARG A 324 5.12 -1.17 25.66
N ARG A 325 5.12 -2.36 25.04
CA ARG A 325 4.66 -3.61 25.65
C ARG A 325 5.53 -4.06 26.84
N LEU A 326 6.82 -3.78 26.78
CA LEU A 326 7.77 -4.06 27.88
C LEU A 326 7.76 -2.98 28.98
N GLY A 327 6.88 -1.97 28.90
CA GLY A 327 6.75 -0.89 29.87
C GLY A 327 7.88 0.16 29.80
N ARG A 328 8.72 0.12 28.75
CA ARG A 328 9.83 1.06 28.51
C ARG A 328 9.32 2.28 27.74
N THR A 329 8.44 3.06 28.37
CA THR A 329 7.64 4.11 27.70
C THR A 329 8.46 5.29 27.18
N ASP A 330 9.52 5.71 27.88
CA ASP A 330 10.41 6.79 27.43
C ASP A 330 11.21 6.35 26.20
N ASP A 331 11.72 5.12 26.21
CA ASP A 331 12.43 4.54 25.07
C ASP A 331 11.46 4.36 23.87
N ALA A 332 10.20 4.00 24.13
CA ALA A 332 9.18 3.89 23.13
C ALA A 332 8.90 5.25 22.43
N LEU A 333 8.80 6.33 23.21
CA LEU A 333 8.66 7.68 22.67
C LEU A 333 9.91 8.12 21.88
N ALA A 334 11.10 7.77 22.34
CA ALA A 334 12.32 8.04 21.59
C ALA A 334 12.34 7.29 20.25
N ALA A 335 11.96 6.00 20.24
CA ALA A 335 11.84 5.21 19.01
C ALA A 335 10.79 5.78 18.04
N ALA A 336 9.63 6.26 18.54
CA ALA A 336 8.61 6.92 17.72
C ALA A 336 9.17 8.17 17.02
N LYS A 337 9.90 9.01 17.74
CA LYS A 337 10.53 10.22 17.19
C LYS A 337 11.60 9.89 16.15
N LEU A 338 12.39 8.84 16.36
CA LEU A 338 13.35 8.36 15.37
C LEU A 338 12.63 7.86 14.12
N ALA A 339 11.58 7.06 14.27
CA ALA A 339 10.75 6.58 13.15
C ALA A 339 10.16 7.74 12.34
N ALA A 340 9.63 8.79 13.01
CA ALA A 340 9.08 9.96 12.33
C ALA A 340 10.16 10.76 11.58
N ARG A 341 11.35 10.94 12.18
CA ARG A 341 12.48 11.63 11.53
C ARG A 341 12.96 10.89 10.27
N ILE A 342 13.12 9.58 10.35
CA ILE A 342 13.54 8.76 9.21
C ILE A 342 12.41 8.64 8.17
N GLY A 343 11.18 8.42 8.62
CA GLY A 343 10.00 8.32 7.75
C GLY A 343 9.74 9.59 6.93
N ALA A 344 10.15 10.76 7.43
CA ALA A 344 10.06 12.03 6.69
C ALA A 344 10.91 12.04 5.40
N LEU A 345 11.87 11.12 5.25
CA LEU A 345 12.67 10.93 4.04
C LEU A 345 11.94 10.08 3.00
N GLY A 346 10.88 9.37 3.39
CA GLY A 346 10.09 8.44 2.57
C GLY A 346 8.64 8.88 2.37
N PRO A 347 7.82 8.06 1.71
CA PRO A 347 6.42 8.37 1.39
C PRO A 347 5.49 8.37 2.62
N ASP A 348 5.78 7.58 3.65
CA ASP A 348 4.92 7.32 4.80
C ASP A 348 5.20 8.24 6.01
N GLY A 349 5.92 9.33 5.81
CA GLY A 349 6.35 10.24 6.88
C GLY A 349 5.22 10.75 7.76
N ALA A 350 4.05 11.01 7.18
CA ALA A 350 2.86 11.45 7.93
C ALA A 350 2.40 10.39 8.94
N GLU A 351 2.43 9.11 8.59
CA GLU A 351 1.99 8.02 9.44
C GLU A 351 2.88 7.88 10.69
N HIS A 352 4.19 7.92 10.50
CA HIS A 352 5.13 7.88 11.63
C HIS A 352 5.01 9.11 12.54
N GLN A 353 4.68 10.28 11.98
CA GLN A 353 4.41 11.48 12.78
C GLN A 353 3.13 11.34 13.62
N PHE A 354 2.07 10.72 13.08
CA PHE A 354 0.88 10.37 13.86
C PHE A 354 1.18 9.42 15.00
N ASN A 355 2.06 8.43 14.79
CA ASN A 355 2.47 7.52 15.84
C ASN A 355 3.12 8.24 17.02
N VAL A 356 3.91 9.30 16.80
CA VAL A 356 4.41 10.17 17.88
C VAL A 356 3.25 10.80 18.66
N GLY A 357 2.26 11.34 17.96
CA GLY A 357 1.07 11.93 18.57
C GLY A 357 0.29 10.91 19.41
N PHE A 358 0.04 9.72 18.88
CA PHE A 358 -0.66 8.66 19.61
C PHE A 358 0.12 8.13 20.81
N VAL A 359 1.46 8.04 20.75
CA VAL A 359 2.28 7.69 21.92
C VAL A 359 2.15 8.74 23.00
N PHE A 360 2.22 10.03 22.68
CA PHE A 360 1.97 11.09 23.66
C PHE A 360 0.57 10.98 24.27
N SER A 361 -0.45 10.75 23.46
CA SER A 361 -1.83 10.56 23.94
C SER A 361 -1.93 9.37 24.89
N SER A 362 -1.35 8.21 24.56
CA SER A 362 -1.34 7.03 25.42
C SER A 362 -0.62 7.28 26.75
N LEU A 363 0.41 8.15 26.76
CA LEU A 363 1.10 8.56 27.99
C LEU A 363 0.34 9.60 28.83
N GLY A 364 -0.85 10.03 28.41
CA GLY A 364 -1.63 11.08 29.06
C GLY A 364 -1.11 12.50 28.78
N ARG A 365 -0.27 12.68 27.77
CA ARG A 365 0.35 13.96 27.38
C ARG A 365 -0.40 14.57 26.19
N MET A 366 -1.69 14.92 26.39
CA MET A 366 -2.60 15.29 25.28
C MET A 366 -2.17 16.57 24.55
N GLN A 367 -1.55 17.53 25.25
CA GLN A 367 -1.06 18.76 24.61
C GLN A 367 0.14 18.50 23.70
N ASP A 368 1.05 17.63 24.12
CA ASP A 368 2.19 17.22 23.30
C ASP A 368 1.71 16.42 22.08
N ALA A 369 0.67 15.58 22.26
CA ALA A 369 0.04 14.84 21.19
C ALA A 369 -0.51 15.75 20.08
N ALA A 370 -1.29 16.77 20.46
CA ALA A 370 -1.82 17.74 19.51
C ALA A 370 -0.71 18.56 18.83
N THR A 371 0.31 18.98 19.60
CA THR A 371 1.46 19.74 19.10
C THR A 371 2.24 18.94 18.05
N ALA A 372 2.44 17.63 18.29
CA ALA A 372 3.18 16.76 17.39
C ALA A 372 2.59 16.69 15.97
N VAL A 373 1.27 16.92 15.81
CA VAL A 373 0.57 16.80 14.52
C VAL A 373 0.02 18.13 13.98
N ASN A 374 0.29 19.25 14.67
CA ASN A 374 -0.34 20.53 14.34
C ASN A 374 0.03 21.02 12.94
N ASP A 375 1.29 20.96 12.59
CA ASP A 375 1.84 21.56 11.37
C ASP A 375 1.96 20.58 10.19
N MET A 376 1.13 19.54 10.17
CA MET A 376 1.12 18.55 9.09
C MET A 376 0.30 19.07 7.89
N PRO A 377 0.93 19.38 6.74
CA PRO A 377 0.22 19.93 5.58
C PRO A 377 -0.47 18.86 4.74
N GLY A 378 -1.51 19.27 4.01
CA GLY A 378 -2.09 18.47 2.93
C GLY A 378 -2.88 17.24 3.35
N LEU A 379 -3.29 17.15 4.62
CA LEU A 379 -4.08 16.05 5.15
C LEU A 379 -5.53 16.10 4.66
N ALA A 380 -6.08 14.93 4.32
CA ALA A 380 -7.48 14.73 3.96
C ALA A 380 -7.94 13.35 4.45
N GLY A 381 -9.26 13.14 4.51
CA GLY A 381 -9.85 11.86 4.90
C GLY A 381 -9.30 11.36 6.24
N TYR A 382 -8.80 10.12 6.25
CA TYR A 382 -8.24 9.46 7.44
C TYR A 382 -7.19 10.30 8.18
N GLY A 383 -6.20 10.86 7.48
CA GLY A 383 -5.14 11.66 8.10
C GLY A 383 -5.68 12.94 8.76
N LYS A 384 -6.68 13.59 8.13
CA LYS A 384 -7.33 14.78 8.73
C LYS A 384 -8.13 14.43 9.97
N ALA A 385 -8.80 13.28 9.96
CA ALA A 385 -9.56 12.80 11.11
C ALA A 385 -8.63 12.39 12.27
N ALA A 386 -7.49 11.75 11.99
CA ALA A 386 -6.47 11.42 13.00
C ALA A 386 -5.90 12.67 13.68
N GLN A 387 -5.53 13.69 12.89
CA GLN A 387 -5.12 15.00 13.42
C GLN A 387 -6.19 15.60 14.32
N ALA A 388 -7.41 15.63 13.83
CA ALA A 388 -8.54 16.23 14.56
C ALA A 388 -8.85 15.46 15.86
N LEU A 389 -8.71 14.14 15.91
CA LEU A 389 -8.88 13.37 17.14
C LEU A 389 -7.87 13.78 18.21
N LEU A 390 -6.57 13.90 17.86
CA LEU A 390 -5.55 14.32 18.80
C LEU A 390 -5.77 15.77 19.28
N GLN A 391 -6.25 16.65 18.41
CA GLN A 391 -6.66 18.02 18.78
C GLN A 391 -7.90 18.01 19.68
N PHE A 392 -8.87 17.12 19.42
CA PHE A 392 -10.08 16.95 20.21
C PHE A 392 -9.77 16.56 21.65
N VAL A 393 -8.98 15.50 21.85
CA VAL A 393 -8.64 15.03 23.21
C VAL A 393 -7.85 16.10 23.99
N ALA A 394 -6.96 16.84 23.33
CA ALA A 394 -6.20 17.93 23.93
C ALA A 394 -7.08 19.13 24.28
N ALA A 395 -8.04 19.53 23.45
CA ALA A 395 -8.97 20.61 23.72
C ALA A 395 -9.89 20.26 24.91
N ARG A 396 -10.37 19.01 24.95
CA ARG A 396 -11.21 18.50 26.03
C ARG A 396 -10.47 18.47 27.36
N GLU A 397 -9.21 18.05 27.41
CA GLU A 397 -8.39 18.10 28.62
C GLU A 397 -8.24 19.51 29.17
N ARG A 398 -8.10 20.52 28.30
CA ARG A 398 -8.02 21.94 28.70
C ARG A 398 -9.38 22.58 29.07
N GLY A 399 -10.49 21.92 28.79
CA GLY A 399 -11.82 22.49 28.89
C GLY A 399 -12.11 23.59 27.84
N ASP A 400 -11.41 23.55 26.69
CA ASP A 400 -11.62 24.50 25.57
C ASP A 400 -12.75 24.01 24.68
N ALA A 401 -13.97 24.31 25.08
CA ALA A 401 -15.18 23.88 24.39
C ALA A 401 -15.25 24.35 22.92
N LYS A 402 -14.66 25.50 22.58
CA LYS A 402 -14.64 25.99 21.20
C LYS A 402 -13.71 25.15 20.32
N ALA A 403 -12.50 24.86 20.78
CA ALA A 403 -11.55 24.01 20.06
C ALA A 403 -12.05 22.57 19.99
N GLU A 404 -12.64 22.04 21.07
CA GLU A 404 -13.27 20.71 21.11
C GLU A 404 -14.35 20.58 20.02
N GLN A 405 -15.28 21.55 19.95
CA GLN A 405 -16.33 21.54 18.94
C GLN A 405 -15.78 21.65 17.50
N ALA A 406 -14.75 22.46 17.29
CA ALA A 406 -14.12 22.60 15.98
C ALA A 406 -13.44 21.28 15.55
N ALA A 407 -12.71 20.64 16.45
CA ALA A 407 -12.07 19.35 16.18
C ALA A 407 -13.09 18.23 15.94
N ARG A 408 -14.17 18.19 16.73
CA ARG A 408 -15.31 17.28 16.53
C ARG A 408 -15.93 17.45 15.14
N ALA A 409 -16.20 18.69 14.72
CA ALA A 409 -16.73 18.96 13.39
C ALA A 409 -15.78 18.54 12.27
N ALA A 410 -14.46 18.70 12.47
CA ALA A 410 -13.43 18.28 11.52
C ALA A 410 -13.39 16.75 11.36
N ILE A 411 -13.57 15.97 12.43
CA ILE A 411 -13.69 14.50 12.34
C ILE A 411 -14.94 14.13 11.53
N LEU A 412 -16.09 14.67 11.89
CA LEU A 412 -17.37 14.33 11.25
C LEU A 412 -17.40 14.71 9.76
N ALA A 413 -16.71 15.78 9.38
CA ALA A 413 -16.62 16.23 7.99
C ALA A 413 -15.87 15.25 7.05
N GLN A 414 -15.13 14.27 7.59
CA GLN A 414 -14.42 13.29 6.77
C GLN A 414 -15.28 12.06 6.40
N GLY A 415 -16.52 12.00 6.89
CA GLY A 415 -17.46 10.92 6.52
C GLY A 415 -16.95 9.52 6.85
N ASP A 416 -17.10 8.61 5.90
CA ASP A 416 -16.74 7.19 6.07
C ASP A 416 -15.25 6.96 6.31
N ASP A 417 -14.38 7.80 5.77
CA ASP A 417 -12.94 7.74 5.99
C ASP A 417 -12.53 7.97 7.46
N ALA A 418 -13.46 8.49 8.28
CA ALA A 418 -13.22 8.85 9.68
C ALA A 418 -13.96 7.96 10.69
N ARG A 419 -14.69 6.92 10.28
CA ARG A 419 -15.54 6.13 11.21
C ARG A 419 -14.78 5.58 12.42
N LEU A 420 -13.52 5.16 12.24
CA LEU A 420 -12.66 4.75 13.36
C LEU A 420 -12.54 5.89 14.39
N PHE A 421 -12.17 7.09 13.95
CA PHE A 421 -11.96 8.25 14.81
C PHE A 421 -13.25 8.84 15.36
N GLN A 422 -14.35 8.75 14.61
CA GLN A 422 -15.69 9.09 15.11
C GLN A 422 -16.06 8.20 16.29
N ARG A 423 -15.82 6.89 16.18
CA ARG A 423 -16.07 5.93 17.27
C ARG A 423 -15.19 6.23 18.48
N GLU A 424 -13.89 6.47 18.29
CA GLU A 424 -12.96 6.79 19.37
C GLU A 424 -13.33 8.11 20.07
N MET A 425 -13.69 9.13 19.33
CA MET A 425 -14.20 10.41 19.88
C MET A 425 -15.44 10.18 20.74
N LEU A 426 -16.42 9.40 20.26
CA LEU A 426 -17.63 9.09 20.99
C LEU A 426 -17.36 8.27 22.27
N LEU A 427 -16.40 7.34 22.22
CA LEU A 427 -15.96 6.60 23.40
C LEU A 427 -15.30 7.54 24.44
N ASP A 428 -14.48 8.48 23.99
CA ASP A 428 -13.87 9.47 24.89
C ASP A 428 -14.92 10.40 25.50
N GLU A 429 -15.95 10.79 24.76
CA GLU A 429 -17.13 11.51 25.26
C GLU A 429 -17.95 10.70 26.28
N GLY A 430 -17.79 9.38 26.32
CA GLY A 430 -18.66 8.46 27.10
C GLY A 430 -19.99 8.18 26.40
N ASN A 431 -20.14 8.53 25.15
CA ASN A 431 -21.33 8.29 24.33
C ASN A 431 -21.30 6.85 23.74
N LEU A 432 -21.60 5.88 24.59
CA LEU A 432 -21.59 4.47 24.18
C LEU A 432 -22.68 4.15 23.15
N ASP A 433 -23.80 4.85 23.13
CA ASP A 433 -24.88 4.63 22.16
C ASP A 433 -24.45 5.07 20.77
N GLY A 434 -23.85 6.25 20.67
CA GLY A 434 -23.29 6.74 19.41
C GLY A 434 -22.15 5.86 18.89
N ALA A 435 -21.24 5.44 19.78
CA ALA A 435 -20.14 4.55 19.43
C ALA A 435 -20.64 3.18 18.93
N ALA A 436 -21.71 2.63 19.56
CA ALA A 436 -22.34 1.40 19.12
C ALA A 436 -22.98 1.53 17.73
N ALA A 437 -23.65 2.64 17.47
CA ALA A 437 -24.23 2.90 16.14
C ALA A 437 -23.15 2.88 15.06
N VAL A 438 -22.03 3.61 15.27
CA VAL A 438 -20.90 3.62 14.31
C VAL A 438 -20.29 2.23 14.14
N LEU A 439 -20.06 1.48 15.22
CA LEU A 439 -19.50 0.13 15.15
C LEU A 439 -20.43 -0.85 14.39
N ILE A 440 -21.74 -0.74 14.61
CA ILE A 440 -22.73 -1.56 13.89
C ILE A 440 -22.75 -1.21 12.40
N GLU A 441 -22.63 0.08 12.04
CA GLU A 441 -22.49 0.49 10.65
C GLU A 441 -21.23 -0.08 10.01
N GLN A 442 -20.09 -0.04 10.70
CA GLN A 442 -18.84 -0.66 10.23
C GLN A 442 -18.99 -2.18 10.04
N LEU A 443 -19.68 -2.89 10.94
CA LEU A 443 -19.98 -4.32 10.80
C LEU A 443 -20.87 -4.60 9.58
N ARG A 444 -21.81 -3.71 9.26
CA ARG A 444 -22.71 -3.84 8.10
C ARG A 444 -22.03 -3.50 6.78
N SER A 445 -21.01 -2.67 6.80
CA SER A 445 -20.25 -2.30 5.62
C SER A 445 -19.51 -3.51 5.05
N PRO A 446 -19.74 -3.91 3.78
CA PRO A 446 -19.01 -5.01 3.17
C PRO A 446 -17.50 -4.81 3.19
N VAL A 447 -17.04 -3.57 3.09
CA VAL A 447 -15.63 -3.20 3.04
C VAL A 447 -14.97 -3.23 4.42
N GLU A 448 -15.66 -2.69 5.46
CA GLU A 448 -15.08 -2.52 6.80
C GLU A 448 -15.31 -3.72 7.72
N ARG A 449 -16.29 -4.60 7.39
CA ARG A 449 -16.72 -5.72 8.24
C ARG A 449 -15.56 -6.60 8.71
N GLY A 450 -14.70 -7.00 7.80
CA GLY A 450 -13.59 -7.92 8.10
C GLY A 450 -12.61 -7.32 9.12
N GLU A 451 -12.26 -6.05 8.95
CA GLU A 451 -11.40 -5.32 9.89
C GLU A 451 -12.10 -5.10 11.24
N THR A 452 -13.36 -4.71 11.18
CA THR A 452 -14.17 -4.49 12.39
C THR A 452 -14.32 -5.78 13.19
N LEU A 453 -14.62 -6.90 12.57
CA LEU A 453 -14.67 -8.21 13.22
C LEU A 453 -13.31 -8.59 13.82
N ALA A 454 -12.20 -8.33 13.10
CA ALA A 454 -10.86 -8.60 13.61
C ALA A 454 -10.54 -7.78 14.88
N SER A 455 -10.95 -6.51 14.93
CA SER A 455 -10.75 -5.64 16.10
C SER A 455 -11.56 -6.10 17.34
N LEU A 456 -12.60 -6.88 17.12
CA LEU A 456 -13.45 -7.40 18.19
C LEU A 456 -12.97 -8.74 18.74
N GLN A 457 -11.99 -9.38 18.13
CA GLN A 457 -11.50 -10.68 18.58
C GLN A 457 -10.92 -10.60 20.00
N ASP A 458 -10.93 -11.74 20.70
CA ASP A 458 -10.36 -11.85 22.03
C ASP A 458 -8.89 -12.27 21.93
N MET A 459 -8.02 -11.27 21.87
CA MET A 459 -6.56 -11.44 21.76
C MET A 459 -5.88 -11.11 23.09
N ARG A 460 -4.63 -11.54 23.24
CA ARG A 460 -3.81 -11.14 24.40
C ARG A 460 -3.60 -9.63 24.39
N THR A 461 -3.73 -9.02 25.57
CA THR A 461 -3.60 -7.57 25.78
C THR A 461 -2.52 -7.26 26.78
N TYR A 462 -2.02 -6.03 26.74
CA TYR A 462 -1.09 -5.47 27.70
C TYR A 462 -1.82 -4.51 28.66
N PRO A 463 -1.23 -4.18 29.82
CA PRO A 463 -1.76 -3.14 30.69
C PRO A 463 -1.92 -1.82 29.95
N SER A 464 -3.06 -1.16 30.16
CA SER A 464 -3.35 0.15 29.58
C SER A 464 -2.34 1.20 30.07
N LEU A 465 -1.85 2.05 29.17
CA LEU A 465 -1.08 3.23 29.55
C LEU A 465 -2.01 4.30 30.15
N PRO A 466 -1.49 5.26 30.90
CA PRO A 466 -2.31 6.24 31.65
C PRO A 466 -3.40 6.93 30.81
N GLY A 467 -3.07 7.32 29.57
CA GLY A 467 -4.00 7.98 28.67
C GLY A 467 -5.04 7.04 28.03
N ASP A 468 -4.78 5.72 28.05
CA ASP A 468 -5.64 4.72 27.41
C ASP A 468 -6.67 4.11 28.36
N VAL A 469 -6.50 4.22 29.69
CA VAL A 469 -7.34 3.53 30.71
C VAL A 469 -8.85 3.74 30.48
N LYS A 470 -9.25 4.99 30.24
CA LYS A 470 -10.64 5.37 30.05
C LYS A 470 -11.20 4.79 28.76
N ILE A 471 -10.47 4.93 27.66
CA ILE A 471 -10.92 4.50 26.34
C ILE A 471 -10.96 2.96 26.24
N ASP A 472 -10.00 2.27 26.86
CA ASP A 472 -9.98 0.82 26.91
C ASP A 472 -11.15 0.25 27.75
N ALA A 473 -11.50 0.93 28.84
CA ALA A 473 -12.69 0.58 29.62
C ALA A 473 -13.97 0.79 28.80
N ALA A 474 -14.10 1.92 28.11
CA ALA A 474 -15.23 2.22 27.24
C ALA A 474 -15.34 1.23 26.07
N TRP A 475 -14.20 0.86 25.44
CA TRP A 475 -14.15 -0.14 24.39
C TRP A 475 -14.61 -1.53 24.86
N ARG A 476 -14.17 -1.97 26.04
CA ARG A 476 -14.65 -3.23 26.64
C ARG A 476 -16.15 -3.20 26.90
N ALA A 477 -16.68 -2.07 27.42
CA ALA A 477 -18.11 -1.90 27.62
C ALA A 477 -18.88 -1.91 26.30
N LEU A 478 -18.36 -1.26 25.26
CA LEU A 478 -18.94 -1.28 23.92
C LEU A 478 -19.03 -2.70 23.35
N LYS A 479 -17.97 -3.47 23.45
CA LYS A 479 -17.95 -4.88 23.00
C LYS A 479 -19.00 -5.76 23.68
N GLN A 480 -19.34 -5.48 24.94
CA GLN A 480 -20.30 -6.26 25.71
C GLN A 480 -21.76 -5.85 25.52
N ARG A 481 -22.03 -4.81 24.75
CA ARG A 481 -23.41 -4.35 24.51
C ARG A 481 -24.22 -5.40 23.75
N ALA A 482 -25.47 -5.58 24.15
CA ALA A 482 -26.36 -6.59 23.57
C ALA A 482 -26.63 -6.35 22.07
N ASP A 483 -26.77 -5.09 21.65
CA ASP A 483 -27.00 -4.69 20.25
C ASP A 483 -25.74 -4.99 19.38
N VAL A 484 -24.55 -4.68 19.86
CA VAL A 484 -23.28 -5.02 19.20
C VAL A 484 -23.11 -6.53 19.09
N GLN A 485 -23.31 -7.26 20.19
CA GLN A 485 -23.19 -8.72 20.20
C GLN A 485 -24.19 -9.41 19.25
N ALA A 486 -25.41 -8.89 19.19
CA ALA A 486 -26.42 -9.39 18.26
C ALA A 486 -25.99 -9.18 16.79
N GLU A 487 -25.42 -8.03 16.46
CA GLU A 487 -24.95 -7.75 15.11
C GLU A 487 -23.72 -8.59 14.75
N VAL A 488 -22.76 -8.75 15.69
CA VAL A 488 -21.63 -9.67 15.53
C VAL A 488 -22.13 -11.08 15.27
N ALA A 489 -23.07 -11.58 16.09
CA ALA A 489 -23.62 -12.93 15.92
C ALA A 489 -24.33 -13.13 14.56
N ARG A 490 -24.88 -12.07 13.99
CA ARG A 490 -25.52 -12.11 12.68
C ARG A 490 -24.50 -12.22 11.53
N LEU A 491 -23.39 -11.47 11.62
CA LEU A 491 -22.44 -11.28 10.51
C LEU A 491 -21.16 -12.09 10.65
N GLY A 492 -20.81 -12.46 11.89
CA GLY A 492 -19.53 -13.10 12.17
C GLY A 492 -19.53 -13.77 13.54
N ARG A 493 -18.38 -13.78 14.18
CA ARG A 493 -18.14 -14.32 15.51
C ARG A 493 -16.92 -13.71 16.17
N ILE A 494 -16.82 -13.87 17.49
CA ILE A 494 -15.62 -13.56 18.27
C ILE A 494 -15.00 -14.90 18.71
N GLU A 495 -13.73 -15.07 18.41
CA GLU A 495 -12.92 -16.20 18.85
C GLU A 495 -11.77 -15.70 19.72
N ARG A 496 -11.18 -16.59 20.52
CA ARG A 496 -10.00 -16.29 21.34
C ARG A 496 -8.75 -16.79 20.66
N TYR A 497 -7.71 -15.94 20.63
CA TYR A 497 -6.41 -16.27 20.05
C TYR A 497 -5.28 -15.98 21.05
N GLU A 498 -4.28 -16.88 21.10
CA GLU A 498 -3.04 -16.67 21.87
C GLU A 498 -2.02 -15.84 21.08
N LEU A 499 -2.51 -14.85 20.37
CA LEU A 499 -1.75 -13.85 19.60
C LEU A 499 -1.99 -12.47 20.20
N VAL A 500 -1.10 -11.54 19.91
CA VAL A 500 -1.25 -10.13 20.28
C VAL A 500 -1.62 -9.32 19.04
N SER A 501 -2.55 -8.38 19.18
CA SER A 501 -2.85 -7.45 18.09
C SER A 501 -1.62 -6.63 17.72
N THR A 502 -1.33 -6.55 16.43
CA THR A 502 -0.25 -5.69 15.90
C THR A 502 -0.72 -4.27 15.64
N SER A 503 -2.04 -4.02 15.76
CA SER A 503 -2.57 -2.66 15.62
C SER A 503 -1.94 -1.74 16.66
N THR A 504 -1.32 -0.66 16.19
CA THR A 504 -0.76 0.41 17.04
C THR A 504 -1.86 1.37 17.52
N SER A 505 -3.02 1.34 16.89
CA SER A 505 -4.19 2.06 17.35
C SER A 505 -4.79 1.32 18.52
N ARG A 506 -4.44 1.76 19.73
CA ARG A 506 -5.02 1.47 21.05
C ARG A 506 -5.46 0.03 21.31
#